data_c89f1f6d770dc4ba65eead52a0e685b6
#
_entry.id   c89f1f6d770dc4ba65eead52a0e685b6
#
_cell.length_a   1.000
_cell.length_b   1.000
_cell.length_c   1.000
_cell.angle_alpha   90.00
_cell.angle_beta   90.00
_cell.angle_gamma   90.00
#
_symmetry.space_group_name_H-M   'P 1'
#
loop_
_entity.id
_entity.type
_entity.pdbx_description
1 polymer ?
#
loop_
_entity_poly.entity_id
_entity_poly.type
_entity_poly.pdbx_seq_one_letter_code
_entity_poly.pdbx_strand_id
1 'polypeptide(L)'
;MTDDVVTTQRSRGGMSEQRRRRVRLEISREAARLFWAQGVDGTSGDQIAEAVGLSTRTIWRHFRSKESCAEPIVAQSVEWELATLRSWPLHRSLEEHFATEAKRLVSEISPSEQADAGLGVKMIRLAETEPALRTAWLMACDQVERELAAVIATRLGLKPDGLQVRLHAAAAAAALRVINEYVGAGLLDGTDPRKLGDESFAFIADAVRTATGGAVGDPVQVDEAPAAPDEGAADRQE
;
A
#
# COMPACT_ATOMS: atom_id res chain seq x y z
N MET A 1 38.92 -5.49 -18.87
CA MET A 1 38.27 -6.82 -18.67
C MET A 1 37.74 -6.97 -17.24
N THR A 2 36.97 -6.00 -16.73
CA THR A 2 36.49 -5.96 -15.32
C THR A 2 35.03 -5.53 -15.15
N ASP A 3 34.25 -5.30 -16.22
CA ASP A 3 32.86 -4.80 -16.13
C ASP A 3 31.76 -5.89 -16.16
N ASP A 4 32.07 -7.13 -16.56
CA ASP A 4 31.04 -8.19 -16.73
C ASP A 4 30.68 -8.94 -15.43
N VAL A 5 31.48 -8.85 -14.37
CA VAL A 5 31.28 -9.63 -13.13
C VAL A 5 30.22 -8.99 -12.20
N VAL A 6 30.12 -7.66 -12.21
CA VAL A 6 29.20 -6.91 -11.32
C VAL A 6 27.74 -7.02 -11.75
N THR A 7 27.48 -7.06 -13.06
CA THR A 7 26.11 -7.15 -13.63
C THR A 7 25.47 -8.52 -13.37
N THR A 8 26.26 -9.59 -13.42
CA THR A 8 25.76 -10.97 -13.24
C THR A 8 25.38 -11.26 -11.77
N GLN A 9 26.03 -10.61 -10.82
CA GLN A 9 25.76 -10.81 -9.39
C GLN A 9 24.45 -10.10 -8.95
N ARG A 10 24.15 -8.91 -9.51
CA ARG A 10 22.89 -8.20 -9.24
C ARG A 10 21.67 -8.95 -9.80
N SER A 11 21.76 -9.55 -10.96
CA SER A 11 20.64 -10.29 -11.57
C SER A 11 20.31 -11.59 -10.82
N ARG A 12 21.31 -12.31 -10.30
CA ARG A 12 21.11 -13.53 -9.49
C ARG A 12 20.48 -13.24 -8.13
N GLY A 13 20.85 -12.15 -7.48
CA GLY A 13 20.25 -11.71 -6.22
C GLY A 13 18.78 -11.32 -6.38
N GLY A 14 18.44 -10.58 -7.44
CA GLY A 14 17.07 -10.15 -7.72
C GLY A 14 16.10 -11.31 -8.01
N MET A 15 16.52 -12.29 -8.82
CA MET A 15 15.72 -13.48 -9.10
C MET A 15 15.51 -14.37 -7.86
N SER A 16 16.51 -14.49 -6.99
CA SER A 16 16.39 -15.22 -5.72
C SER A 16 15.41 -14.56 -4.78
N GLU A 17 15.44 -13.23 -4.65
CA GLU A 17 14.54 -12.47 -3.79
C GLU A 17 13.10 -12.49 -4.32
N GLN A 18 12.88 -12.33 -5.61
CA GLN A 18 11.56 -12.43 -6.22
C GLN A 18 10.94 -13.83 -6.01
N ARG A 19 11.74 -14.89 -6.16
CA ARG A 19 11.30 -16.26 -5.87
C ARG A 19 10.93 -16.43 -4.40
N ARG A 20 11.71 -15.86 -3.48
CA ARG A 20 11.45 -15.90 -2.06
C ARG A 20 10.14 -15.17 -1.71
N ARG A 21 9.89 -13.99 -2.27
CA ARG A 21 8.63 -13.26 -2.10
C ARG A 21 7.43 -14.06 -2.58
N ARG A 22 7.53 -14.70 -3.76
CA ARG A 22 6.46 -15.54 -4.29
C ARG A 22 6.13 -16.71 -3.35
N VAL A 23 7.13 -17.46 -2.90
CA VAL A 23 6.92 -18.57 -1.96
C VAL A 23 6.31 -18.08 -0.64
N ARG A 24 6.77 -16.96 -0.10
CA ARG A 24 6.19 -16.37 1.10
C ARG A 24 4.71 -16.01 0.91
N LEU A 25 4.36 -15.45 -0.25
CA LEU A 25 2.97 -15.10 -0.54
C LEU A 25 2.08 -16.35 -0.72
N GLU A 26 2.58 -17.40 -1.37
CA GLU A 26 1.87 -18.69 -1.48
C GLU A 26 1.56 -19.29 -0.10
N ILE A 27 2.55 -19.31 0.80
CA ILE A 27 2.35 -19.75 2.20
C ILE A 27 1.34 -18.84 2.90
N SER A 28 1.42 -17.53 2.70
CA SER A 28 0.55 -16.55 3.33
C SER A 28 -0.91 -16.71 2.93
N ARG A 29 -1.19 -17.01 1.67
CA ARG A 29 -2.54 -17.28 1.17
C ARG A 29 -3.19 -18.45 1.89
N GLU A 30 -2.48 -19.57 2.01
CA GLU A 30 -3.01 -20.76 2.67
C GLU A 30 -3.16 -20.56 4.18
N ALA A 31 -2.18 -19.92 4.85
CA ALA A 31 -2.31 -19.54 6.24
C ALA A 31 -3.55 -18.66 6.49
N ALA A 32 -3.77 -17.64 5.66
CA ALA A 32 -4.93 -16.76 5.78
C ALA A 32 -6.26 -17.48 5.54
N ARG A 33 -6.32 -18.44 4.61
CA ARG A 33 -7.50 -19.30 4.40
C ARG A 33 -7.82 -20.14 5.64
N LEU A 34 -6.81 -20.79 6.20
CA LEU A 34 -6.94 -21.62 7.40
C LEU A 34 -7.34 -20.78 8.61
N PHE A 35 -6.70 -19.62 8.83
CA PHE A 35 -7.04 -18.72 9.94
C PHE A 35 -8.49 -18.25 9.85
N TRP A 36 -8.98 -17.93 8.64
CA TRP A 36 -10.35 -17.53 8.45
C TRP A 36 -11.35 -18.67 8.66
N ALA A 37 -11.00 -19.91 8.26
CA ALA A 37 -11.88 -21.05 8.28
C ALA A 37 -12.03 -21.68 9.67
N GLN A 38 -10.94 -21.75 10.45
CA GLN A 38 -10.88 -22.50 11.72
C GLN A 38 -10.25 -21.75 12.89
N GLY A 39 -9.97 -20.45 12.69
CA GLY A 39 -9.31 -19.59 13.68
C GLY A 39 -7.78 -19.76 13.71
N VAL A 40 -7.11 -18.75 14.27
CA VAL A 40 -5.65 -18.75 14.44
C VAL A 40 -5.22 -19.88 15.38
N ASP A 41 -5.90 -20.04 16.52
CA ASP A 41 -5.59 -21.07 17.50
C ASP A 41 -5.81 -22.50 16.96
N GLY A 42 -6.85 -22.69 16.15
CA GLY A 42 -7.17 -23.96 15.50
C GLY A 42 -6.24 -24.35 14.35
N THR A 43 -5.32 -23.49 13.95
CA THR A 43 -4.40 -23.71 12.82
C THR A 43 -2.99 -24.01 13.32
N SER A 44 -2.37 -25.08 12.79
CA SER A 44 -0.99 -25.45 13.07
C SER A 44 -0.05 -25.15 11.91
N GLY A 45 1.26 -25.06 12.19
CA GLY A 45 2.28 -24.94 11.14
C GLY A 45 2.33 -26.16 10.21
N ASP A 46 1.98 -27.35 10.70
CA ASP A 46 1.92 -28.57 9.88
C ASP A 46 0.77 -28.50 8.88
N GLN A 47 -0.40 -28.03 9.28
CA GLN A 47 -1.54 -27.82 8.36
C GLN A 47 -1.21 -26.79 7.27
N ILE A 48 -0.51 -25.70 7.63
CA ILE A 48 -0.06 -24.71 6.63
C ILE A 48 0.93 -25.36 5.66
N ALA A 49 1.89 -26.15 6.16
CA ALA A 49 2.89 -26.84 5.36
C ALA A 49 2.25 -27.84 4.38
N GLU A 50 1.29 -28.62 4.85
CA GLU A 50 0.52 -29.57 4.06
C GLU A 50 -0.26 -28.86 2.95
N ALA A 51 -0.94 -27.76 3.26
CA ALA A 51 -1.74 -26.98 2.30
C ALA A 51 -0.92 -26.41 1.13
N VAL A 52 0.37 -26.09 1.33
CA VAL A 52 1.27 -25.60 0.29
C VAL A 52 2.19 -26.65 -0.30
N GLY A 53 2.08 -27.91 0.14
CA GLY A 53 2.95 -29.00 -0.31
C GLY A 53 4.42 -28.85 0.08
N LEU A 54 4.70 -28.22 1.22
CA LEU A 54 6.04 -27.98 1.75
C LEU A 54 6.25 -28.72 3.09
N SER A 55 7.51 -28.85 3.52
CA SER A 55 7.79 -29.31 4.87
C SER A 55 7.63 -28.17 5.89
N THR A 56 7.23 -28.50 7.12
CA THR A 56 7.13 -27.57 8.26
C THR A 56 8.47 -26.85 8.51
N ARG A 57 9.61 -27.56 8.34
CA ARG A 57 10.93 -26.96 8.39
C ARG A 57 11.12 -25.87 7.33
N THR A 58 10.51 -26.02 6.17
CA THR A 58 10.56 -24.98 5.11
C THR A 58 9.75 -23.77 5.50
N ILE A 59 8.58 -23.94 6.12
CA ILE A 59 7.79 -22.82 6.65
C ILE A 59 8.63 -22.00 7.64
N TRP A 60 9.24 -22.67 8.64
CA TRP A 60 10.02 -21.98 9.68
C TRP A 60 11.32 -21.36 9.18
N ARG A 61 11.77 -21.68 8.00
CA ARG A 61 12.85 -20.92 7.33
C ARG A 61 12.39 -19.58 6.79
N HIS A 62 11.09 -19.44 6.48
CA HIS A 62 10.51 -18.22 5.92
C HIS A 62 9.80 -17.35 6.97
N PHE A 63 9.32 -17.97 8.05
CA PHE A 63 8.49 -17.31 9.05
C PHE A 63 8.91 -17.71 10.47
N ARG A 64 8.74 -16.77 11.42
CA ARG A 64 9.10 -16.97 12.83
C ARG A 64 8.01 -17.65 13.65
N SER A 65 6.75 -17.55 13.21
CA SER A 65 5.58 -18.17 13.85
C SER A 65 4.49 -18.44 12.81
N LYS A 66 3.44 -19.18 13.16
CA LYS A 66 2.29 -19.41 12.28
C LYS A 66 1.56 -18.10 11.97
N GLU A 67 1.39 -17.24 12.95
CA GLU A 67 0.71 -15.94 12.81
C GLU A 67 1.47 -15.03 11.84
N SER A 68 2.81 -15.06 11.88
CA SER A 68 3.64 -14.28 10.96
C SER A 68 3.50 -14.72 9.50
N CYS A 69 2.93 -15.90 9.24
CA CYS A 69 2.59 -16.32 7.88
C CYS A 69 1.55 -15.41 7.23
N ALA A 70 0.71 -14.69 7.98
CA ALA A 70 -0.24 -13.74 7.43
C ALA A 70 0.39 -12.39 7.01
N GLU A 71 1.60 -12.05 7.47
CA GLU A 71 2.24 -10.74 7.19
C GLU A 71 2.29 -10.39 5.69
N PRO A 72 2.68 -11.28 4.76
CA PRO A 72 2.73 -10.94 3.35
C PRO A 72 1.38 -10.56 2.73
N ILE A 73 0.30 -11.27 3.06
CA ILE A 73 -1.03 -10.98 2.51
C ILE A 73 -1.61 -9.68 3.10
N VAL A 74 -1.34 -9.39 4.37
CA VAL A 74 -1.70 -8.14 5.03
C VAL A 74 -0.92 -6.97 4.41
N ALA A 75 0.38 -7.11 4.17
CA ALA A 75 1.18 -6.09 3.51
C ALA A 75 0.70 -5.84 2.07
N GLN A 76 0.29 -6.89 1.35
CA GLN A 76 -0.22 -6.76 -0.01
C GLN A 76 -1.57 -6.03 -0.07
N SER A 77 -2.39 -6.09 0.99
CA SER A 77 -3.70 -5.42 1.02
C SER A 77 -3.61 -3.89 0.91
N VAL A 78 -2.49 -3.29 1.29
CA VAL A 78 -2.24 -1.84 1.18
C VAL A 78 -1.40 -1.45 -0.05
N GLU A 79 -0.92 -2.41 -0.85
CA GLU A 79 0.00 -2.11 -1.96
C GLU A 79 -0.64 -1.26 -3.05
N TRP A 80 -1.93 -1.45 -3.35
CA TRP A 80 -2.63 -0.60 -4.30
C TRP A 80 -2.69 0.86 -3.80
N GLU A 81 -3.03 1.07 -2.53
CA GLU A 81 -3.07 2.38 -1.89
C GLU A 81 -1.68 3.06 -1.93
N LEU A 82 -0.63 2.30 -1.60
CA LEU A 82 0.75 2.77 -1.67
C LEU A 82 1.15 3.14 -3.11
N ALA A 83 0.82 2.32 -4.09
CA ALA A 83 1.09 2.60 -5.50
C ALA A 83 0.34 3.85 -5.97
N THR A 84 -0.92 4.01 -5.58
CA THR A 84 -1.74 5.19 -5.87
C THR A 84 -1.14 6.46 -5.26
N LEU A 85 -0.72 6.41 -4.00
CA LEU A 85 -0.06 7.55 -3.34
C LEU A 85 1.25 7.94 -4.03
N ARG A 86 2.10 6.96 -4.38
CA ARG A 86 3.38 7.20 -5.08
C ARG A 86 3.19 7.83 -6.46
N SER A 87 2.13 7.46 -7.16
CA SER A 87 1.85 7.95 -8.52
C SER A 87 1.03 9.24 -8.56
N TRP A 88 0.66 9.81 -7.40
CA TRP A 88 -0.20 10.99 -7.33
C TRP A 88 0.45 12.25 -7.90
N PRO A 89 0.00 12.75 -9.08
CA PRO A 89 0.60 13.91 -9.74
C PRO A 89 0.32 15.21 -8.96
N LEU A 90 1.24 16.17 -9.04
CA LEU A 90 1.10 17.45 -8.34
C LEU A 90 -0.14 18.25 -8.80
N HIS A 91 -0.48 18.16 -10.10
CA HIS A 91 -1.57 18.93 -10.72
C HIS A 91 -2.97 18.34 -10.52
N ARG A 92 -3.12 17.23 -9.79
CA ARG A 92 -4.42 16.59 -9.50
C ARG A 92 -4.75 16.66 -8.01
N SER A 93 -6.06 16.73 -7.71
CA SER A 93 -6.53 16.49 -6.35
C SER A 93 -6.39 15.00 -5.97
N LEU A 94 -6.34 14.71 -4.67
CA LEU A 94 -6.26 13.34 -4.17
C LEU A 94 -7.49 12.54 -4.56
N GLU A 95 -8.67 13.14 -4.45
CA GLU A 95 -9.96 12.52 -4.77
C GLU A 95 -10.03 12.09 -6.26
N GLU A 96 -9.71 13.01 -7.19
CA GLU A 96 -9.71 12.71 -8.61
C GLU A 96 -8.68 11.61 -8.97
N HIS A 97 -7.53 11.63 -8.31
CA HIS A 97 -6.49 10.63 -8.54
C HIS A 97 -6.94 9.24 -8.05
N PHE A 98 -7.43 9.13 -6.82
CA PHE A 98 -7.94 7.86 -6.28
C PHE A 98 -9.11 7.33 -7.10
N ALA A 99 -10.07 8.17 -7.48
CA ALA A 99 -11.20 7.77 -8.31
C ALA A 99 -10.75 7.26 -9.71
N THR A 100 -9.72 7.85 -10.28
CA THR A 100 -9.14 7.41 -11.57
C THR A 100 -8.46 6.06 -11.43
N GLU A 101 -7.59 5.90 -10.41
CA GLU A 101 -6.85 4.65 -10.18
C GLU A 101 -7.76 3.50 -9.75
N ALA A 102 -8.84 3.78 -9.02
CA ALA A 102 -9.85 2.77 -8.68
C ALA A 102 -10.61 2.25 -9.90
N LYS A 103 -10.99 3.13 -10.85
CA LYS A 103 -11.61 2.69 -12.10
C LYS A 103 -10.66 1.80 -12.90
N ARG A 104 -9.37 2.16 -12.94
CA ARG A 104 -8.34 1.36 -13.59
C ARG A 104 -8.19 0.00 -12.90
N LEU A 105 -8.12 -0.02 -11.58
CA LEU A 105 -8.03 -1.26 -10.80
C LEU A 105 -9.19 -2.21 -11.12
N VAL A 106 -10.44 -1.72 -11.08
CA VAL A 106 -11.62 -2.54 -11.37
C VAL A 106 -11.58 -3.15 -12.77
N SER A 107 -10.99 -2.44 -13.76
CA SER A 107 -10.89 -2.95 -15.13
C SER A 107 -9.72 -3.92 -15.35
N GLU A 108 -8.69 -3.87 -14.55
CA GLU A 108 -7.43 -4.59 -14.75
C GLU A 108 -7.16 -5.70 -13.74
N ILE A 109 -7.86 -5.69 -12.59
CA ILE A 109 -7.61 -6.64 -11.49
C ILE A 109 -7.86 -8.08 -11.94
N SER A 110 -6.88 -8.93 -11.78
CA SER A 110 -7.00 -10.35 -12.04
C SER A 110 -7.82 -11.07 -10.95
N PRO A 111 -8.44 -12.23 -11.26
CA PRO A 111 -9.13 -13.03 -10.24
C PRO A 111 -8.26 -13.43 -9.05
N SER A 112 -6.95 -13.63 -9.26
CA SER A 112 -5.99 -13.94 -8.19
C SER A 112 -5.73 -12.76 -7.29
N GLU A 113 -5.57 -11.55 -7.83
CA GLU A 113 -5.40 -10.32 -7.04
C GLU A 113 -6.65 -9.98 -6.26
N GLN A 114 -7.84 -10.18 -6.85
CA GLN A 114 -9.10 -10.00 -6.15
C GLN A 114 -9.25 -11.00 -4.97
N ALA A 115 -8.85 -12.25 -5.16
CA ALA A 115 -8.84 -13.24 -4.09
C ALA A 115 -7.85 -12.85 -2.96
N ASP A 116 -6.67 -12.34 -3.31
CA ASP A 116 -5.68 -11.87 -2.36
C ASP A 116 -6.19 -10.66 -1.55
N ALA A 117 -6.82 -9.69 -2.21
CA ALA A 117 -7.46 -8.55 -1.54
C ALA A 117 -8.51 -9.02 -0.54
N GLY A 118 -9.36 -9.98 -0.92
CA GLY A 118 -10.34 -10.58 -0.03
C GLY A 118 -9.73 -11.29 1.19
N LEU A 119 -8.58 -11.96 1.03
CA LEU A 119 -7.85 -12.55 2.15
C LEU A 119 -7.25 -11.47 3.06
N GLY A 120 -6.70 -10.39 2.49
CA GLY A 120 -6.19 -9.25 3.25
C GLY A 120 -7.26 -8.63 4.14
N VAL A 121 -8.44 -8.35 3.59
CA VAL A 121 -9.61 -7.84 4.34
C VAL A 121 -9.99 -8.78 5.50
N LYS A 122 -10.02 -10.10 5.27
CA LYS A 122 -10.29 -11.09 6.33
C LYS A 122 -9.25 -11.07 7.44
N MET A 123 -7.97 -10.89 7.11
CA MET A 123 -6.91 -10.80 8.11
C MET A 123 -6.99 -9.50 8.91
N ILE A 124 -7.35 -8.37 8.28
CA ILE A 124 -7.61 -7.11 8.98
C ILE A 124 -8.78 -7.25 9.95
N ARG A 125 -9.84 -7.95 9.56
CA ARG A 125 -10.98 -8.23 10.45
C ARG A 125 -10.57 -9.10 11.64
N LEU A 126 -9.82 -10.18 11.43
CA LEU A 126 -9.30 -11.01 12.52
C LEU A 126 -8.33 -10.22 13.43
N ALA A 127 -7.65 -9.23 12.93
CA ALA A 127 -6.76 -8.38 13.71
C ALA A 127 -7.47 -7.56 14.81
N GLU A 128 -8.81 -7.49 14.80
CA GLU A 128 -9.57 -6.87 15.89
C GLU A 128 -9.49 -7.69 17.19
N THR A 129 -9.37 -9.01 17.10
CA THR A 129 -9.34 -9.93 18.24
C THR A 129 -8.03 -10.68 18.40
N GLU A 130 -7.20 -10.74 17.34
CA GLU A 130 -5.95 -11.49 17.31
C GLU A 130 -4.73 -10.55 17.39
N PRO A 131 -4.05 -10.43 18.56
CA PRO A 131 -2.97 -9.45 18.75
C PRO A 131 -1.80 -9.59 17.77
N ALA A 132 -1.45 -10.82 17.37
CA ALA A 132 -0.37 -11.05 16.42
C ALA A 132 -0.72 -10.56 15.01
N LEU A 133 -1.98 -10.75 14.57
CA LEU A 133 -2.47 -10.19 13.30
C LEU A 133 -2.61 -8.67 13.38
N ARG A 134 -3.00 -8.14 14.56
CA ARG A 134 -3.01 -6.69 14.80
C ARG A 134 -1.63 -6.08 14.63
N THR A 135 -0.59 -6.76 15.12
CA THR A 135 0.79 -6.33 14.90
C THR A 135 1.14 -6.28 13.41
N ALA A 136 0.81 -7.31 12.65
CA ALA A 136 1.04 -7.34 11.20
C ALA A 136 0.30 -6.20 10.48
N TRP A 137 -0.95 -5.93 10.85
CA TRP A 137 -1.73 -4.82 10.31
C TRP A 137 -1.11 -3.44 10.62
N LEU A 138 -0.73 -3.22 11.87
CA LEU A 138 -0.09 -1.95 12.26
C LEU A 138 1.26 -1.73 11.57
N MET A 139 2.03 -2.78 11.29
CA MET A 139 3.26 -2.68 10.49
C MET A 139 2.97 -2.28 9.03
N ALA A 140 1.88 -2.76 8.44
CA ALA A 140 1.46 -2.32 7.11
C ALA A 140 1.03 -0.83 7.12
N CYS A 141 0.29 -0.40 8.14
CA CYS A 141 -0.08 1.01 8.33
C CYS A 141 1.14 1.93 8.54
N ASP A 142 2.18 1.48 9.26
CA ASP A 142 3.44 2.21 9.42
C ASP A 142 4.18 2.38 8.07
N GLN A 143 4.05 1.41 7.16
CA GLN A 143 4.57 1.59 5.80
C GLN A 143 3.78 2.67 5.03
N VAL A 144 2.44 2.72 5.18
CA VAL A 144 1.61 3.78 4.59
C VAL A 144 2.02 5.16 5.14
N GLU A 145 2.26 5.28 6.45
CA GLU A 145 2.73 6.52 7.06
C GLU A 145 4.06 7.00 6.45
N ARG A 146 5.03 6.12 6.25
CA ARG A 146 6.31 6.47 5.61
C ARG A 146 6.15 6.97 4.18
N GLU A 147 5.30 6.35 3.39
CA GLU A 147 5.02 6.80 2.02
C GLU A 147 4.29 8.15 2.01
N LEU A 148 3.32 8.33 2.90
CA LEU A 148 2.65 9.62 3.07
C LEU A 148 3.63 10.73 3.45
N ALA A 149 4.60 10.47 4.32
CA ALA A 149 5.61 11.45 4.67
C ALA A 149 6.41 11.91 3.44
N ALA A 150 6.78 10.99 2.55
CA ALA A 150 7.48 11.33 1.32
C ALA A 150 6.58 12.15 0.35
N VAL A 151 5.34 11.74 0.18
CA VAL A 151 4.36 12.42 -0.69
C VAL A 151 4.04 13.83 -0.15
N ILE A 152 3.75 13.96 1.13
CA ILE A 152 3.45 15.24 1.79
C ILE A 152 4.65 16.18 1.71
N ALA A 153 5.86 15.68 1.97
CA ALA A 153 7.08 16.47 1.86
C ALA A 153 7.26 17.05 0.45
N THR A 154 7.05 16.24 -0.58
CA THR A 154 7.13 16.68 -1.98
C THR A 154 6.10 17.77 -2.29
N ARG A 155 4.86 17.60 -1.85
CA ARG A 155 3.77 18.55 -2.12
C ARG A 155 3.94 19.89 -1.38
N LEU A 156 4.53 19.86 -0.19
CA LEU A 156 4.78 21.06 0.63
C LEU A 156 6.16 21.70 0.39
N GLY A 157 7.03 21.06 -0.40
CA GLY A 157 8.41 21.54 -0.58
C GLY A 157 9.23 21.43 0.72
N LEU A 158 8.92 20.49 1.60
CA LEU A 158 9.54 20.30 2.92
C LEU A 158 10.41 19.04 2.97
N LYS A 159 11.19 18.90 4.04
CA LYS A 159 11.98 17.67 4.28
C LYS A 159 11.09 16.57 4.84
N PRO A 160 11.21 15.31 4.36
CA PRO A 160 10.39 14.18 4.83
C PRO A 160 10.53 13.87 6.32
N ASP A 161 11.68 14.14 6.91
CA ASP A 161 12.00 13.94 8.33
C ASP A 161 11.59 15.12 9.24
N GLY A 162 11.08 16.21 8.64
CA GLY A 162 10.61 17.39 9.36
C GLY A 162 9.41 17.07 10.27
N LEU A 163 9.37 17.65 11.49
CA LEU A 163 8.33 17.38 12.48
C LEU A 163 6.92 17.62 11.92
N GLN A 164 6.72 18.71 11.18
CA GLN A 164 5.42 19.04 10.57
C GLN A 164 4.96 17.96 9.58
N VAL A 165 5.85 17.52 8.69
CA VAL A 165 5.55 16.46 7.71
C VAL A 165 5.21 15.16 8.42
N ARG A 166 5.99 14.77 9.42
CA ARG A 166 5.74 13.55 10.21
C ARG A 166 4.40 13.60 10.95
N LEU A 167 4.02 14.74 11.54
CA LEU A 167 2.72 14.90 12.21
C LEU A 167 1.57 14.76 11.21
N HIS A 168 1.68 15.39 10.04
CA HIS A 168 0.66 15.27 8.99
C HIS A 168 0.56 13.83 8.48
N ALA A 169 1.69 13.17 8.24
CA ALA A 169 1.72 11.79 7.77
C ALA A 169 1.10 10.81 8.78
N ALA A 170 1.45 10.95 10.06
CA ALA A 170 0.90 10.12 11.12
C ALA A 170 -0.61 10.29 11.27
N ALA A 171 -1.11 11.54 11.24
CA ALA A 171 -2.53 11.82 11.32
C ALA A 171 -3.30 11.27 10.11
N ALA A 172 -2.78 11.48 8.89
CA ALA A 172 -3.37 10.96 7.67
C ALA A 172 -3.36 9.41 7.64
N ALA A 173 -2.25 8.77 8.01
CA ALA A 173 -2.15 7.31 8.06
C ALA A 173 -3.11 6.70 9.10
N ALA A 174 -3.30 7.35 10.26
CA ALA A 174 -4.27 6.92 11.25
C ALA A 174 -5.71 6.99 10.72
N ALA A 175 -6.06 8.04 9.98
CA ALA A 175 -7.35 8.17 9.32
C ALA A 175 -7.56 7.10 8.24
N LEU A 176 -6.57 6.88 7.37
CA LEU A 176 -6.61 5.83 6.35
C LEU A 176 -6.77 4.44 6.95
N ARG A 177 -6.10 4.15 8.06
CA ARG A 177 -6.26 2.88 8.78
C ARG A 177 -7.72 2.66 9.21
N VAL A 178 -8.37 3.67 9.78
CA VAL A 178 -9.78 3.59 10.20
C VAL A 178 -10.70 3.38 9.00
N ILE A 179 -10.45 4.08 7.88
CA ILE A 179 -11.22 3.91 6.65
C ILE A 179 -11.07 2.49 6.10
N ASN A 180 -9.86 1.95 6.05
CA ASN A 180 -9.61 0.59 5.58
C ASN A 180 -10.29 -0.48 6.46
N GLU A 181 -10.27 -0.31 7.79
CA GLU A 181 -11.00 -1.17 8.73
C GLU A 181 -12.52 -1.10 8.50
N TYR A 182 -13.08 0.08 8.30
CA TYR A 182 -14.50 0.30 8.01
C TYR A 182 -14.92 -0.30 6.66
N VAL A 183 -14.18 -0.04 5.60
CA VAL A 183 -14.42 -0.60 4.26
C VAL A 183 -14.33 -2.12 4.28
N GLY A 184 -13.32 -2.66 4.94
CA GLY A 184 -13.12 -4.10 5.08
C GLY A 184 -14.29 -4.76 5.79
N ALA A 185 -14.80 -4.18 6.88
CA ALA A 185 -15.97 -4.67 7.58
C ALA A 185 -17.22 -4.66 6.67
N GLY A 186 -17.48 -3.55 5.98
CA GLY A 186 -18.60 -3.43 5.05
C GLY A 186 -18.57 -4.45 3.92
N LEU A 187 -17.40 -4.74 3.35
CA LEU A 187 -17.23 -5.76 2.31
C LEU A 187 -17.57 -7.17 2.83
N LEU A 188 -17.18 -7.51 4.06
CA LEU A 188 -17.48 -8.81 4.67
C LEU A 188 -18.96 -8.94 5.05
N ASP A 189 -19.61 -7.83 5.40
CA ASP A 189 -21.03 -7.76 5.71
C ASP A 189 -21.92 -7.73 4.45
N GLY A 190 -21.32 -7.79 3.26
CA GLY A 190 -22.05 -7.88 1.97
C GLY A 190 -22.51 -6.53 1.42
N THR A 191 -21.94 -5.42 1.90
CA THR A 191 -22.20 -4.09 1.29
C THR A 191 -21.64 -4.04 -0.13
N ASP A 192 -22.38 -3.39 -1.04
CA ASP A 192 -21.94 -3.25 -2.44
C ASP A 192 -20.54 -2.59 -2.52
N PRO A 193 -19.56 -3.29 -3.11
CA PRO A 193 -18.18 -2.76 -3.23
C PRO A 193 -18.11 -1.41 -3.95
N ARG A 194 -19.02 -1.13 -4.90
CA ARG A 194 -19.04 0.13 -5.65
C ARG A 194 -19.46 1.28 -4.74
N LYS A 195 -20.52 1.08 -3.95
CA LYS A 195 -20.98 2.08 -3.00
C LYS A 195 -19.92 2.39 -1.94
N LEU A 196 -19.30 1.36 -1.38
CA LEU A 196 -18.20 1.51 -0.44
C LEU A 196 -17.00 2.24 -1.07
N GLY A 197 -16.67 1.94 -2.33
CA GLY A 197 -15.57 2.57 -3.05
C GLY A 197 -15.80 4.07 -3.23
N ASP A 198 -16.94 4.46 -3.80
CA ASP A 198 -17.26 5.87 -4.07
C ASP A 198 -17.28 6.71 -2.78
N GLU A 199 -17.89 6.19 -1.70
CA GLU A 199 -17.91 6.86 -0.39
C GLU A 199 -16.48 6.94 0.21
N SER A 200 -15.68 5.89 0.09
CA SER A 200 -14.35 5.81 0.70
C SER A 200 -13.36 6.78 0.08
N PHE A 201 -13.40 7.01 -1.23
CA PHE A 201 -12.47 7.95 -1.88
C PHE A 201 -12.70 9.39 -1.43
N ALA A 202 -13.96 9.79 -1.25
CA ALA A 202 -14.29 11.09 -0.68
C ALA A 202 -13.78 11.19 0.77
N PHE A 203 -13.98 10.15 1.58
CA PHE A 203 -13.46 10.10 2.96
C PHE A 203 -11.94 10.12 3.03
N ILE A 204 -11.25 9.43 2.13
CA ILE A 204 -9.77 9.43 2.07
C ILE A 204 -9.27 10.86 1.80
N ALA A 205 -9.82 11.54 0.80
CA ALA A 205 -9.42 12.90 0.46
C ALA A 205 -9.69 13.89 1.59
N ASP A 206 -10.89 13.80 2.20
CA ASP A 206 -11.26 14.65 3.33
C ASP A 206 -10.42 14.37 4.58
N ALA A 207 -10.14 13.11 4.88
CA ALA A 207 -9.30 12.72 5.99
C ALA A 207 -7.86 13.26 5.83
N VAL A 208 -7.27 13.18 4.65
CA VAL A 208 -5.94 13.75 4.39
C VAL A 208 -5.96 15.27 4.50
N ARG A 209 -6.98 15.96 3.95
CA ARG A 209 -7.12 17.41 4.10
C ARG A 209 -7.24 17.81 5.58
N THR A 210 -8.11 17.14 6.32
CA THR A 210 -8.33 17.42 7.75
C THR A 210 -7.05 17.16 8.55
N ALA A 211 -6.38 16.05 8.35
CA ALA A 211 -5.14 15.68 9.04
C ALA A 211 -4.00 16.67 8.77
N THR A 212 -3.99 17.31 7.60
CA THR A 212 -2.96 18.29 7.21
C THR A 212 -3.38 19.75 7.40
N GLY A 213 -4.55 20.00 8.00
CA GLY A 213 -5.10 21.35 8.14
C GLY A 213 -5.36 22.04 6.81
N GLY A 214 -5.70 21.26 5.76
CA GLY A 214 -5.93 21.75 4.40
C GLY A 214 -4.67 21.93 3.56
N ALA A 215 -3.49 21.63 4.11
CA ALA A 215 -2.22 21.84 3.39
C ALA A 215 -1.99 20.83 2.24
N VAL A 216 -2.64 19.66 2.28
CA VAL A 216 -2.48 18.58 1.29
C VAL A 216 -3.86 18.02 0.92
N GLY A 217 -4.00 17.63 -0.33
CA GLY A 217 -5.24 17.06 -0.88
C GLY A 217 -5.64 17.71 -2.21
N ASP A 218 -5.34 18.99 -2.36
CA ASP A 218 -5.63 19.77 -3.56
C ASP A 218 -4.45 19.80 -4.53
N PRO A 219 -4.67 20.18 -5.83
CA PRO A 219 -3.60 20.38 -6.78
C PRO A 219 -2.59 21.41 -6.28
N VAL A 220 -1.30 21.15 -6.49
CA VAL A 220 -0.24 22.12 -6.25
C VAL A 220 -0.19 23.05 -7.45
N GLN A 221 -0.37 24.36 -7.25
CA GLN A 221 -0.12 25.35 -8.29
C GLN A 221 1.39 25.43 -8.49
N VAL A 222 1.86 24.98 -9.65
CA VAL A 222 3.22 25.25 -10.10
C VAL A 222 3.15 26.61 -10.77
N ASP A 223 3.69 27.63 -10.14
CA ASP A 223 3.86 28.93 -10.82
C ASP A 223 4.63 28.68 -12.12
N GLU A 224 3.99 28.91 -13.26
CA GLU A 224 4.71 28.94 -14.53
C GLU A 224 5.81 29.97 -14.37
N ALA A 225 7.07 29.53 -14.51
CA ALA A 225 8.19 30.44 -14.55
C ALA A 225 7.88 31.55 -15.60
N PRO A 226 8.07 32.83 -15.26
CA PRO A 226 7.79 33.92 -16.20
C PRO A 226 8.50 33.62 -17.51
N ALA A 227 7.74 33.63 -18.60
CA ALA A 227 8.27 33.43 -19.94
C ALA A 227 9.51 34.32 -20.12
N ALA A 228 10.63 33.72 -20.52
CA ALA A 228 11.84 34.46 -20.79
C ALA A 228 11.51 35.63 -21.74
N PRO A 229 11.99 36.87 -21.49
CA PRO A 229 11.72 37.96 -22.35
C PRO A 229 12.19 37.62 -23.77
N ASP A 230 11.32 37.86 -24.72
CA ASP A 230 11.58 37.67 -26.16
C ASP A 230 12.76 38.58 -26.58
N GLU A 231 13.97 38.05 -26.68
CA GLU A 231 15.17 38.73 -27.15
C GLU A 231 15.16 38.98 -28.68
N GLY A 232 13.97 39.01 -29.30
CA GLY A 232 13.77 39.10 -30.75
C GLY A 232 13.48 40.50 -31.33
N ALA A 233 13.59 41.60 -30.54
CA ALA A 233 13.21 42.94 -31.05
C ALA A 233 14.32 44.01 -30.99
N ALA A 234 15.56 43.68 -31.30
CA ALA A 234 16.63 44.68 -31.43
C ALA A 234 17.57 44.34 -32.59
N ASP A 235 17.08 44.35 -33.81
CA ASP A 235 17.95 44.56 -34.98
C ASP A 235 17.15 44.88 -36.27
N ARG A 236 16.55 46.05 -36.34
CA ARG A 236 16.16 46.70 -37.61
C ARG A 236 16.03 48.18 -37.41
N GLN A 237 17.14 48.87 -37.32
CA GLN A 237 17.27 50.29 -37.72
C GLN A 237 18.76 50.57 -37.92
N GLU A 238 19.22 50.39 -39.19
CA GLU A 238 20.11 51.28 -39.89
C GLU A 238 20.05 51.00 -41.41
#